data_68b05100a1e366c508af3465475dbdee
#
_entry.id   68b05100a1e366c508af3465475dbdee
#
_cell.length_a   1.000
_cell.length_b   1.000
_cell.length_c   1.000
_cell.angle_alpha   90.00
_cell.angle_beta   90.00
_cell.angle_gamma   90.00
#
_symmetry.space_group_name_H-M   'P 1'
#
loop_
_entity.id
_entity.type
_entity.pdbx_description
1 polymer ?
#
loop_
_entity_poly.entity_id
_entity_poly.type
_entity_poly.pdbx_seq_one_letter_code
_entity_poly.pdbx_strand_id
1 'polypeptide(L)'
;VSEGLRERKKVATRQALSWAALNLALERGLENVRVEDIAATAGVSERTFRNYFSSKYEALTARHFDRMVEAAAALLERPAGEPLWDSIEHVLAAIMGKQRERSTEVLASLRVVLAEPALQAEMIKATFAAENAFSKAVAARTGTDAGRDLYPRLVASAVGAAQHVATERWLHADPPIPLWPELREALRLLAAGLPEPRGTR
;
A
#
# COMPACT_ATOMS: atom_id res chain seq x y z
N VAL A 1 15.43 -26.91 -5.76
CA VAL A 1 16.02 -25.81 -6.56
C VAL A 1 15.04 -25.26 -7.60
N SER A 2 14.18 -26.11 -8.22
CA SER A 2 13.23 -25.66 -9.27
C SER A 2 12.04 -24.85 -8.75
N GLU A 3 11.55 -25.14 -7.54
CA GLU A 3 10.38 -24.47 -6.92
C GLU A 3 10.67 -23.00 -6.59
N GLY A 4 11.85 -22.70 -6.05
CA GLY A 4 12.26 -21.33 -5.76
C GLY A 4 12.51 -20.47 -7.02
N LEU A 5 12.87 -21.08 -8.15
CA LEU A 5 13.01 -20.36 -9.42
C LEU A 5 11.64 -20.05 -10.04
N ARG A 6 10.69 -20.98 -9.93
CA ARG A 6 9.31 -20.80 -10.41
C ARG A 6 8.61 -19.70 -9.64
N GLU A 7 8.75 -19.69 -8.31
CA GLU A 7 8.12 -18.66 -7.47
C GLU A 7 8.76 -17.27 -7.74
N ARG A 8 10.08 -17.19 -7.85
CA ARG A 8 10.76 -15.94 -8.24
C ARG A 8 10.28 -15.39 -9.58
N LYS A 9 10.12 -16.26 -10.60
CA LYS A 9 9.59 -15.87 -11.92
C LYS A 9 8.15 -15.38 -11.80
N LYS A 10 7.33 -16.01 -10.96
CA LYS A 10 5.94 -15.62 -10.74
C LYS A 10 5.86 -14.21 -10.11
N VAL A 11 6.65 -13.95 -9.06
CA VAL A 11 6.75 -12.64 -8.43
C VAL A 11 7.23 -11.58 -9.41
N ALA A 12 8.31 -11.87 -10.17
CA ALA A 12 8.85 -10.94 -11.16
C ALA A 12 7.84 -10.57 -12.25
N THR A 13 7.09 -11.57 -12.77
CA THR A 13 6.04 -11.33 -13.78
C THR A 13 4.91 -10.48 -13.19
N ARG A 14 4.46 -10.78 -11.96
CA ARG A 14 3.42 -9.99 -11.28
C ARG A 14 3.85 -8.54 -11.11
N GLN A 15 5.09 -8.30 -10.69
CA GLN A 15 5.66 -6.96 -10.54
C GLN A 15 5.78 -6.24 -11.90
N ALA A 16 6.25 -6.92 -12.95
CA ALA A 16 6.35 -6.35 -14.29
C ALA A 16 5.00 -5.87 -14.83
N LEU A 17 3.96 -6.68 -14.67
CA LEU A 17 2.57 -6.32 -15.05
C LEU A 17 2.07 -5.11 -14.27
N SER A 18 2.31 -5.07 -12.96
CA SER A 18 1.90 -3.94 -12.11
C SER A 18 2.65 -2.64 -12.46
N TRP A 19 3.96 -2.72 -12.78
CA TRP A 19 4.73 -1.59 -13.26
C TRP A 19 4.25 -1.10 -14.63
N ALA A 20 3.99 -2.02 -15.57
CA ALA A 20 3.45 -1.68 -16.88
C ALA A 20 2.11 -0.95 -16.77
N ALA A 21 1.20 -1.45 -15.92
CA ALA A 21 -0.09 -0.81 -15.67
C ALA A 21 0.07 0.63 -15.15
N LEU A 22 0.96 0.85 -14.17
CA LEU A 22 1.21 2.18 -13.60
C LEU A 22 1.82 3.14 -14.62
N ASN A 23 2.85 2.71 -15.35
CA ASN A 23 3.52 3.57 -16.31
C ASN A 23 2.57 3.99 -17.44
N LEU A 24 1.80 3.05 -17.98
CA LEU A 24 0.80 3.36 -19.01
C LEU A 24 -0.29 4.31 -18.48
N ALA A 25 -0.74 4.14 -17.23
CA ALA A 25 -1.72 5.03 -16.63
C ALA A 25 -1.18 6.46 -16.42
N LEU A 26 0.09 6.58 -16.06
CA LEU A 26 0.75 7.90 -15.94
C LEU A 26 1.01 8.57 -17.30
N GLU A 27 1.30 7.78 -18.34
CA GLU A 27 1.60 8.29 -19.69
C GLU A 27 0.34 8.70 -20.48
N ARG A 28 -0.74 7.92 -20.39
CA ARG A 28 -1.90 8.01 -21.29
C ARG A 28 -3.22 8.32 -20.59
N GLY A 29 -3.24 8.39 -19.26
CA GLY A 29 -4.47 8.39 -18.46
C GLY A 29 -5.02 6.98 -18.30
N LEU A 30 -5.63 6.71 -17.14
CA LEU A 30 -6.10 5.37 -16.75
C LEU A 30 -7.22 4.85 -17.66
N GLU A 31 -8.08 5.74 -18.15
CA GLU A 31 -9.18 5.39 -19.06
C GLU A 31 -8.67 4.78 -20.38
N ASN A 32 -7.52 5.22 -20.87
CA ASN A 32 -6.92 4.78 -22.12
C ASN A 32 -6.05 3.52 -22.01
N VAL A 33 -5.91 2.96 -20.78
CA VAL A 33 -5.11 1.74 -20.56
C VAL A 33 -5.98 0.51 -20.76
N ARG A 34 -5.54 -0.39 -21.63
CA ARG A 34 -6.16 -1.71 -21.85
C ARG A 34 -5.29 -2.83 -21.29
N VAL A 35 -5.91 -3.95 -20.99
CA VAL A 35 -5.20 -5.15 -20.46
C VAL A 35 -4.19 -5.67 -21.49
N GLU A 36 -4.52 -5.61 -22.75
CA GLU A 36 -3.65 -6.00 -23.87
C GLU A 36 -2.36 -5.19 -23.89
N ASP A 37 -2.47 -3.85 -23.67
CA ASP A 37 -1.31 -2.94 -23.64
C ASP A 37 -0.40 -3.26 -22.45
N ILE A 38 -1.01 -3.53 -21.28
CA ILE A 38 -0.26 -3.91 -20.06
C ILE A 38 0.51 -5.22 -20.30
N ALA A 39 -0.15 -6.22 -20.86
CA ALA A 39 0.46 -7.52 -21.15
C ALA A 39 1.60 -7.38 -22.16
N ALA A 40 1.39 -6.65 -23.26
CA ALA A 40 2.39 -6.39 -24.28
C ALA A 40 3.61 -5.65 -23.69
N THR A 41 3.39 -4.59 -22.89
CA THR A 41 4.46 -3.83 -22.22
C THR A 41 5.27 -4.70 -21.25
N ALA A 42 4.62 -5.64 -20.59
CA ALA A 42 5.29 -6.59 -19.69
C ALA A 42 5.91 -7.81 -20.41
N GLY A 43 5.78 -7.89 -21.75
CA GLY A 43 6.34 -8.99 -22.55
C GLY A 43 5.64 -10.32 -22.34
N VAL A 44 4.34 -10.31 -22.00
CA VAL A 44 3.54 -11.52 -21.79
C VAL A 44 2.24 -11.50 -22.60
N SER A 45 1.55 -12.65 -22.69
CA SER A 45 0.22 -12.72 -23.30
C SER A 45 -0.88 -12.16 -22.37
N GLU A 46 -2.01 -11.72 -22.94
CA GLU A 46 -3.20 -11.34 -22.19
C GLU A 46 -3.70 -12.49 -21.28
N ARG A 47 -3.63 -13.74 -21.77
CA ARG A 47 -3.92 -14.92 -20.96
C ARG A 47 -3.02 -15.00 -19.72
N THR A 48 -1.75 -14.63 -19.87
CA THR A 48 -0.81 -14.57 -18.73
C THR A 48 -1.22 -13.47 -17.77
N PHE A 49 -1.59 -12.28 -18.25
CA PHE A 49 -2.13 -11.22 -17.38
C PHE A 49 -3.30 -11.72 -16.55
N ARG A 50 -4.30 -12.36 -17.20
CA ARG A 50 -5.52 -12.87 -16.53
C ARG A 50 -5.25 -13.98 -15.51
N ASN A 51 -4.09 -14.63 -15.55
CA ASN A 51 -3.66 -15.57 -14.51
C ASN A 51 -3.16 -14.88 -13.23
N TYR A 52 -2.84 -13.56 -13.30
CA TYR A 52 -2.35 -12.78 -12.18
C TYR A 52 -3.36 -11.77 -11.65
N PHE A 53 -4.14 -11.18 -12.55
CA PHE A 53 -5.04 -10.06 -12.24
C PHE A 53 -6.36 -10.18 -13.00
N SER A 54 -7.46 -9.89 -12.32
CA SER A 54 -8.80 -9.88 -12.91
C SER A 54 -9.07 -8.57 -13.69
N SER A 55 -8.36 -7.48 -13.34
CA SER A 55 -8.56 -6.17 -13.93
C SER A 55 -7.27 -5.33 -13.94
N LYS A 56 -7.26 -4.25 -14.75
CA LYS A 56 -6.19 -3.25 -14.71
C LYS A 56 -6.09 -2.54 -13.35
N TYR A 57 -7.21 -2.39 -12.66
CA TYR A 57 -7.25 -1.76 -11.34
C TYR A 57 -6.57 -2.64 -10.28
N GLU A 58 -6.81 -3.94 -10.31
CA GLU A 58 -6.11 -4.90 -9.44
C GLU A 58 -4.59 -4.90 -9.73
N ALA A 59 -4.18 -4.84 -10.99
CA ALA A 59 -2.76 -4.76 -11.35
C ALA A 59 -2.10 -3.49 -10.81
N LEU A 60 -2.80 -2.35 -10.83
CA LEU A 60 -2.32 -1.07 -10.28
C LEU A 60 -2.18 -1.10 -8.76
N THR A 61 -3.13 -1.71 -8.06
CA THR A 61 -3.14 -1.76 -6.59
C THR A 61 -2.25 -2.84 -6.02
N ALA A 62 -1.82 -3.80 -6.83
CA ALA A 62 -0.95 -4.90 -6.41
C ALA A 62 0.34 -4.42 -5.72
N ARG A 63 0.92 -3.30 -6.17
CA ARG A 63 2.10 -2.69 -5.53
C ARG A 63 1.81 -2.15 -4.14
N HIS A 64 0.60 -1.64 -3.90
CA HIS A 64 0.18 -1.23 -2.57
C HIS A 64 0.07 -2.44 -1.65
N PHE A 65 -0.60 -3.49 -2.09
CA PHE A 65 -0.69 -4.75 -1.37
C PHE A 65 0.70 -5.33 -1.03
N ASP A 66 1.58 -5.44 -2.02
CA ASP A 66 2.93 -6.00 -1.83
C ASP A 66 3.73 -5.19 -0.81
N ARG A 67 3.64 -3.85 -0.85
CA ARG A 67 4.30 -2.99 0.15
C ARG A 67 3.76 -3.17 1.56
N MET A 68 2.47 -3.41 1.72
CA MET A 68 1.89 -3.68 3.03
C MET A 68 2.35 -5.04 3.58
N VAL A 69 2.49 -6.04 2.71
CA VAL A 69 3.07 -7.33 3.08
C VAL A 69 4.56 -7.19 3.43
N GLU A 70 5.32 -6.38 2.67
CA GLU A 70 6.71 -6.04 3.00
C GLU A 70 6.81 -5.31 4.37
N ALA A 71 5.88 -4.38 4.65
CA ALA A 71 5.82 -3.70 5.95
C ALA A 71 5.56 -4.68 7.09
N ALA A 72 4.65 -5.63 6.89
CA ALA A 72 4.39 -6.68 7.88
C ALA A 72 5.63 -7.55 8.15
N ALA A 73 6.36 -7.94 7.11
CA ALA A 73 7.60 -8.68 7.25
C ALA A 73 8.69 -7.84 7.96
N ALA A 74 8.87 -6.58 7.54
CA ALA A 74 9.83 -5.67 8.15
C ALA A 74 9.51 -5.36 9.62
N LEU A 75 8.23 -5.39 10.00
CA LEU A 75 7.80 -5.19 11.38
C LEU A 75 8.33 -6.32 12.30
N LEU A 76 8.43 -7.53 11.81
CA LEU A 76 8.99 -8.67 12.56
C LEU A 76 10.50 -8.54 12.82
N GLU A 77 11.21 -7.84 11.93
CA GLU A 77 12.65 -7.61 12.03
C GLU A 77 13.03 -6.45 12.99
N ARG A 78 12.04 -5.69 13.47
CA ARG A 78 12.30 -4.58 14.41
C ARG A 78 12.70 -5.10 15.78
N PRO A 79 13.54 -4.36 16.53
CA PRO A 79 13.98 -4.75 17.88
C PRO A 79 12.78 -5.09 18.79
N ALA A 80 12.87 -6.19 19.54
CA ALA A 80 11.77 -6.66 20.39
C ALA A 80 11.36 -5.65 21.48
N GLY A 81 12.31 -4.84 21.98
CA GLY A 81 12.05 -3.80 23.00
C GLY A 81 11.54 -2.47 22.44
N GLU A 82 11.44 -2.30 21.11
CA GLU A 82 10.93 -1.08 20.51
C GLU A 82 9.40 -1.03 20.65
N PRO A 83 8.82 0.13 21.04
CA PRO A 83 7.36 0.29 21.10
C PRO A 83 6.72 -0.03 19.75
N LEU A 84 5.54 -0.68 19.79
CA LEU A 84 4.87 -1.16 18.57
C LEU A 84 4.60 -0.02 17.57
N TRP A 85 4.08 1.11 18.03
CA TRP A 85 3.74 2.24 17.16
C TRP A 85 4.98 2.91 16.56
N ASP A 86 6.11 2.95 17.27
CA ASP A 86 7.39 3.44 16.74
C ASP A 86 7.92 2.49 15.65
N SER A 87 7.80 1.17 15.88
CA SER A 87 8.14 0.16 14.88
C SER A 87 7.28 0.30 13.62
N ILE A 88 5.96 0.52 13.77
CA ILE A 88 5.02 0.73 12.65
C ILE A 88 5.37 2.01 11.89
N GLU A 89 5.60 3.12 12.59
CA GLU A 89 6.03 4.39 11.96
C GLU A 89 7.33 4.18 11.17
N HIS A 90 8.30 3.49 11.75
CA HIS A 90 9.59 3.23 11.12
C HIS A 90 9.48 2.43 9.82
N VAL A 91 8.76 1.31 9.83
CA VAL A 91 8.64 0.46 8.63
C VAL A 91 7.86 1.15 7.52
N LEU A 92 6.80 1.90 7.86
CA LEU A 92 6.02 2.66 6.88
C LEU A 92 6.85 3.84 6.31
N ALA A 93 7.65 4.53 7.14
CA ALA A 93 8.57 5.57 6.68
C ALA A 93 9.59 5.03 5.66
N ALA A 94 10.17 3.85 5.93
CA ALA A 94 11.14 3.23 5.03
C ALA A 94 10.51 2.88 3.67
N ILE A 95 9.27 2.41 3.65
CA ILE A 95 8.53 2.09 2.42
C ILE A 95 8.16 3.35 1.65
N MET A 96 7.70 4.40 2.36
CA MET A 96 7.34 5.69 1.75
C MET A 96 8.57 6.46 1.27
N GLY A 97 9.71 6.31 1.95
CA GLY A 97 10.98 6.94 1.58
C GLY A 97 11.45 6.57 0.17
N LYS A 98 11.22 5.33 -0.25
CA LYS A 98 11.46 4.86 -1.62
C LYS A 98 10.64 5.59 -2.70
N GLN A 99 9.62 6.37 -2.32
CA GLN A 99 8.79 7.17 -3.24
C GLN A 99 9.18 8.65 -3.28
N ARG A 100 10.08 9.10 -2.41
CA ARG A 100 10.45 10.51 -2.25
C ARG A 100 11.22 11.10 -3.44
N GLU A 101 11.73 10.25 -4.33
CA GLU A 101 12.55 10.63 -5.49
C GLU A 101 11.74 10.95 -6.77
N ARG A 102 10.40 10.97 -6.68
CA ARG A 102 9.55 11.26 -7.85
C ARG A 102 9.46 12.77 -8.09
N SER A 103 9.51 13.16 -9.37
CA SER A 103 9.31 14.57 -9.76
C SER A 103 7.90 15.04 -9.40
N THR A 104 7.73 16.36 -9.29
CA THR A 104 6.43 16.99 -9.00
C THR A 104 5.37 16.62 -10.04
N GLU A 105 5.77 16.53 -11.33
CA GLU A 105 4.88 16.16 -12.41
C GLU A 105 4.39 14.72 -12.28
N VAL A 106 5.28 13.79 -11.92
CA VAL A 106 4.89 12.38 -11.68
C VAL A 106 3.95 12.27 -10.48
N LEU A 107 4.16 13.05 -9.43
CA LEU A 107 3.26 13.08 -8.28
C LEU A 107 1.88 13.65 -8.65
N ALA A 108 1.83 14.70 -9.47
CA ALA A 108 0.58 15.27 -9.98
C ALA A 108 -0.19 14.24 -10.83
N SER A 109 0.48 13.58 -11.78
CA SER A 109 -0.15 12.52 -12.59
C SER A 109 -0.62 11.34 -11.73
N LEU A 110 0.16 10.95 -10.71
CA LEU A 110 -0.23 9.89 -9.79
C LEU A 110 -1.49 10.26 -8.99
N ARG A 111 -1.64 11.51 -8.56
CA ARG A 111 -2.86 12.00 -7.88
C ARG A 111 -4.09 11.84 -8.79
N VAL A 112 -3.99 12.23 -10.06
CA VAL A 112 -5.09 12.06 -11.03
C VAL A 112 -5.47 10.58 -11.18
N VAL A 113 -4.50 9.70 -11.33
CA VAL A 113 -4.74 8.25 -11.44
C VAL A 113 -5.38 7.68 -10.17
N LEU A 114 -4.88 8.08 -8.99
CA LEU A 114 -5.40 7.58 -7.70
C LEU A 114 -6.76 8.19 -7.32
N ALA A 115 -7.16 9.31 -7.90
CA ALA A 115 -8.49 9.89 -7.70
C ALA A 115 -9.62 9.13 -8.42
N GLU A 116 -9.27 8.18 -9.32
CA GLU A 116 -10.27 7.37 -10.02
C GLU A 116 -11.06 6.48 -9.04
N PRO A 117 -12.41 6.61 -8.95
CA PRO A 117 -13.20 5.89 -7.96
C PRO A 117 -13.07 4.38 -8.01
N ALA A 118 -12.96 3.80 -9.21
CA ALA A 118 -12.77 2.36 -9.38
C ALA A 118 -11.41 1.89 -8.81
N LEU A 119 -10.37 2.72 -8.92
CA LEU A 119 -9.07 2.43 -8.35
C LEU A 119 -9.07 2.58 -6.83
N GLN A 120 -9.76 3.59 -6.29
CA GLN A 120 -9.94 3.76 -4.85
C GLN A 120 -10.64 2.56 -4.21
N ALA A 121 -11.70 2.04 -4.85
CA ALA A 121 -12.38 0.83 -4.39
C ALA A 121 -11.43 -0.39 -4.34
N GLU A 122 -10.57 -0.56 -5.36
CA GLU A 122 -9.57 -1.64 -5.36
C GLU A 122 -8.45 -1.39 -4.33
N MET A 123 -8.06 -0.14 -4.07
CA MET A 123 -7.11 0.20 -3.01
C MET A 123 -7.62 -0.22 -1.63
N ILE A 124 -8.89 0.04 -1.32
CA ILE A 124 -9.54 -0.39 -0.08
C ILE A 124 -9.50 -1.92 0.03
N LYS A 125 -9.87 -2.65 -1.03
CA LYS A 125 -9.79 -4.12 -1.04
C LYS A 125 -8.36 -4.62 -0.83
N ALA A 126 -7.37 -4.02 -1.48
CA ALA A 126 -5.97 -4.38 -1.33
C ALA A 126 -5.46 -4.15 0.11
N THR A 127 -5.90 -3.06 0.75
CA THR A 127 -5.59 -2.76 2.16
C THR A 127 -6.18 -3.85 3.07
N PHE A 128 -7.46 -4.18 2.93
CA PHE A 128 -8.09 -5.27 3.71
C PHE A 128 -7.42 -6.64 3.46
N ALA A 129 -7.02 -6.94 2.22
CA ALA A 129 -6.34 -8.19 1.92
C ALA A 129 -4.96 -8.29 2.60
N ALA A 130 -4.25 -7.16 2.72
CA ALA A 130 -2.97 -7.08 3.42
C ALA A 130 -3.08 -7.11 4.95
N GLU A 131 -4.25 -6.75 5.49
CA GLU A 131 -4.51 -6.63 6.93
C GLU A 131 -4.18 -7.92 7.70
N ASN A 132 -4.46 -9.09 7.10
CA ASN A 132 -4.17 -10.37 7.72
C ASN A 132 -2.65 -10.59 7.96
N ALA A 133 -1.81 -10.22 6.99
CA ALA A 133 -0.36 -10.31 7.14
C ALA A 133 0.14 -9.37 8.25
N PHE A 134 -0.38 -8.13 8.26
CA PHE A 134 -0.02 -7.13 9.25
C PHE A 134 -0.49 -7.51 10.66
N SER A 135 -1.72 -8.00 10.79
CA SER A 135 -2.27 -8.51 12.07
C SER A 135 -1.43 -9.66 12.64
N LYS A 136 -0.98 -10.60 11.81
CA LYS A 136 -0.07 -11.67 12.24
C LYS A 136 1.27 -11.14 12.74
N ALA A 137 1.83 -10.13 12.06
CA ALA A 137 3.08 -9.50 12.49
C ALA A 137 2.91 -8.76 13.84
N VAL A 138 1.80 -8.05 14.03
CA VAL A 138 1.46 -7.41 15.31
C VAL A 138 1.30 -8.46 16.40
N ALA A 139 0.57 -9.54 16.16
CA ALA A 139 0.36 -10.62 17.12
C ALA A 139 1.69 -11.23 17.57
N ALA A 140 2.58 -11.54 16.63
CA ALA A 140 3.90 -12.08 16.94
C ALA A 140 4.74 -11.15 17.83
N ARG A 141 4.67 -9.82 17.60
CA ARG A 141 5.40 -8.83 18.39
C ARG A 141 4.82 -8.59 19.78
N THR A 142 3.51 -8.76 19.93
CA THR A 142 2.82 -8.46 21.20
C THR A 142 2.55 -9.68 22.04
N GLY A 143 2.91 -10.87 21.56
CA GLY A 143 2.63 -12.13 22.25
C GLY A 143 1.14 -12.47 22.30
N THR A 144 0.33 -11.95 21.35
CA THR A 144 -1.10 -12.19 21.22
C THR A 144 -1.41 -13.15 20.06
N ASP A 145 -2.67 -13.56 19.90
CA ASP A 145 -3.14 -14.45 18.84
C ASP A 145 -4.01 -13.69 17.83
N ALA A 146 -3.59 -13.64 16.55
CA ALA A 146 -4.30 -12.92 15.50
C ALA A 146 -5.70 -13.48 15.19
N GLY A 147 -6.00 -14.73 15.58
CA GLY A 147 -7.29 -15.38 15.39
C GLY A 147 -8.27 -15.22 16.56
N ARG A 148 -7.74 -14.95 17.76
CA ARG A 148 -8.52 -14.92 19.02
C ARG A 148 -8.61 -13.53 19.62
N ASP A 149 -7.50 -12.78 19.59
CA ASP A 149 -7.42 -11.49 20.26
C ASP A 149 -7.83 -10.37 19.31
N LEU A 150 -8.56 -9.40 19.84
CA LEU A 150 -9.00 -8.23 19.07
C LEU A 150 -7.83 -7.29 18.72
N TYR A 151 -6.84 -7.19 19.61
CA TYR A 151 -5.79 -6.18 19.53
C TYR A 151 -5.00 -6.22 18.21
N PRO A 152 -4.47 -7.36 17.70
CA PRO A 152 -3.70 -7.38 16.47
C PRO A 152 -4.51 -6.92 15.25
N ARG A 153 -5.79 -7.31 15.18
CA ARG A 153 -6.68 -6.93 14.09
C ARG A 153 -7.04 -5.45 14.16
N LEU A 154 -7.35 -4.95 15.37
CA LEU A 154 -7.64 -3.53 15.55
C LEU A 154 -6.46 -2.65 15.16
N VAL A 155 -5.23 -3.02 15.54
CA VAL A 155 -4.03 -2.27 15.12
C VAL A 155 -3.87 -2.30 13.60
N ALA A 156 -4.01 -3.47 12.96
CA ALA A 156 -3.90 -3.59 11.51
C ALA A 156 -4.95 -2.76 10.77
N SER A 157 -6.22 -2.83 11.20
CA SER A 157 -7.31 -2.02 10.65
C SER A 157 -7.10 -0.53 10.89
N ALA A 158 -6.60 -0.13 12.06
CA ALA A 158 -6.30 1.26 12.38
C ALA A 158 -5.18 1.83 11.48
N VAL A 159 -4.14 1.05 11.21
CA VAL A 159 -3.09 1.43 10.24
C VAL A 159 -3.67 1.59 8.84
N GLY A 160 -4.54 0.68 8.41
CA GLY A 160 -5.26 0.80 7.13
C GLY A 160 -6.12 2.06 7.05
N ALA A 161 -6.86 2.38 8.11
CA ALA A 161 -7.66 3.59 8.21
C ALA A 161 -6.79 4.86 8.16
N ALA A 162 -5.66 4.88 8.88
CA ALA A 162 -4.71 6.00 8.82
C ALA A 162 -4.19 6.23 7.40
N GLN A 163 -3.84 5.17 6.69
CA GLN A 163 -3.40 5.26 5.29
C GLN A 163 -4.49 5.79 4.36
N HIS A 164 -5.73 5.33 4.55
CA HIS A 164 -6.87 5.81 3.76
C HIS A 164 -7.09 7.31 3.97
N VAL A 165 -7.24 7.76 5.22
CA VAL A 165 -7.45 9.18 5.56
C VAL A 165 -6.30 10.06 5.07
N ALA A 166 -5.05 9.64 5.27
CA ALA A 166 -3.89 10.39 4.79
C ALA A 166 -3.86 10.50 3.26
N THR A 167 -4.22 9.42 2.55
CA THR A 167 -4.29 9.41 1.09
C THR A 167 -5.41 10.30 0.59
N GLU A 168 -6.60 10.26 1.19
CA GLU A 168 -7.73 11.13 0.85
C GLU A 168 -7.36 12.61 1.00
N ARG A 169 -6.75 12.98 2.12
CA ARG A 169 -6.28 14.35 2.33
C ARG A 169 -5.23 14.77 1.30
N TRP A 170 -4.27 13.90 1.04
CA TRP A 170 -3.23 14.14 0.05
C TRP A 170 -3.80 14.32 -1.36
N LEU A 171 -4.79 13.51 -1.76
CA LEU A 171 -5.43 13.61 -3.08
C LEU A 171 -6.14 14.95 -3.28
N HIS A 172 -6.82 15.45 -2.24
CA HIS A 172 -7.68 16.63 -2.33
C HIS A 172 -7.03 17.93 -1.84
N ALA A 173 -5.77 17.87 -1.36
CA ALA A 173 -5.09 19.05 -0.86
C ALA A 173 -4.76 20.07 -1.96
N ASP A 174 -5.14 21.33 -1.73
CA ASP A 174 -4.78 22.48 -2.54
C ASP A 174 -4.32 23.61 -1.61
N PRO A 175 -3.06 24.05 -1.63
CA PRO A 175 -1.95 23.51 -2.47
C PRO A 175 -1.57 22.06 -2.11
N PRO A 176 -0.86 21.36 -3.02
CA PRO A 176 -0.40 19.99 -2.77
C PRO A 176 0.47 19.85 -1.52
N ILE A 177 0.18 18.85 -0.70
CA ILE A 177 0.92 18.51 0.51
C ILE A 177 1.68 17.19 0.33
N PRO A 178 2.76 16.93 1.09
CA PRO A 178 3.42 15.61 1.06
C PRO A 178 2.62 14.56 1.85
N LEU A 179 2.49 13.36 1.29
CA LEU A 179 1.70 12.27 1.89
C LEU A 179 2.26 11.78 3.24
N TRP A 180 3.59 11.68 3.36
CA TRP A 180 4.19 11.09 4.57
C TRP A 180 3.88 11.85 5.88
N PRO A 181 3.97 13.17 5.94
CA PRO A 181 3.57 13.92 7.14
C PRO A 181 2.11 13.68 7.55
N GLU A 182 1.18 13.56 6.60
CA GLU A 182 -0.23 13.26 6.88
C GLU A 182 -0.40 11.86 7.48
N LEU A 183 0.24 10.85 6.88
CA LEU A 183 0.21 9.49 7.41
C LEU A 183 0.85 9.41 8.79
N ARG A 184 1.99 10.06 8.97
CA ARG A 184 2.71 10.08 10.25
C ARG A 184 1.87 10.71 11.37
N GLU A 185 1.18 11.79 11.08
CA GLU A 185 0.28 12.44 12.05
C GLU A 185 -0.91 11.54 12.39
N ALA A 186 -1.53 10.90 11.39
CA ALA A 186 -2.61 9.94 11.62
C ALA A 186 -2.16 8.76 12.52
N LEU A 187 -0.95 8.22 12.30
CA LEU A 187 -0.39 7.16 13.15
C LEU A 187 -0.14 7.63 14.59
N ARG A 188 0.33 8.87 14.77
CA ARG A 188 0.54 9.46 16.11
C ARG A 188 -0.77 9.66 16.87
N LEU A 189 -1.81 10.13 16.19
CA LEU A 189 -3.14 10.25 16.78
C LEU A 189 -3.67 8.89 17.25
N LEU A 190 -3.50 7.85 16.46
CA LEU A 190 -3.88 6.49 16.83
C LEU A 190 -3.06 5.97 18.03
N ALA A 191 -1.75 6.17 18.02
CA ALA A 191 -0.86 5.77 19.11
C ALA A 191 -1.22 6.48 20.44
N ALA A 192 -1.70 7.72 20.37
CA ALA A 192 -2.15 8.51 21.51
C ALA A 192 -3.59 8.18 21.97
N GLY A 193 -4.30 7.26 21.29
CA GLY A 193 -5.68 6.88 21.63
C GLY A 193 -6.73 7.87 21.14
N LEU A 194 -6.46 8.59 20.05
CA LEU A 194 -7.37 9.58 19.44
C LEU A 194 -7.87 10.63 20.45
N PRO A 195 -6.98 11.40 21.09
CA PRO A 195 -7.38 12.41 22.05
C PRO A 195 -8.24 13.47 21.39
N GLU A 196 -9.20 14.02 22.14
CA GLU A 196 -10.02 15.14 21.66
C GLU A 196 -9.12 16.32 21.23
N PRO A 197 -9.40 16.94 20.07
CA PRO A 197 -8.67 18.14 19.66
C PRO A 197 -8.81 19.22 20.72
N ARG A 198 -7.68 19.76 21.19
CA ARG A 198 -7.73 20.94 22.06
C ARG A 198 -8.28 22.09 21.21
N GLY A 199 -9.53 22.48 21.47
CA GLY A 199 -10.16 23.58 20.76
C GLY A 199 -9.28 24.82 20.84
N THR A 200 -8.88 25.32 19.70
CA THR A 200 -8.40 26.72 19.60
C THR A 200 -9.60 27.61 19.89
N ARG A 201 -9.64 28.15 21.12
CA ARG A 201 -10.53 29.28 21.47
C ARG A 201 -10.04 30.51 20.75
#